data_fb774935c936c5c673c0713ec9314b3f
#
_entry.id   fb774935c936c5c673c0713ec9314b3f
#
_cell.length_a   1.000
_cell.length_b   1.000
_cell.length_c   1.000
_cell.angle_alpha   90.00
_cell.angle_beta   90.00
_cell.angle_gamma   90.00
#
_symmetry.space_group_name_H-M   'P 1'
#
loop_
_entity.id
_entity.type
_entity.pdbx_description
1 polymer ?
#
loop_
_entity_poly.entity_id
_entity_poly.type
_entity_poly.pdbx_seq_one_letter_code
_entity_poly.pdbx_strand_id
1 'polypeptide(L)'
;RGASSEHAKWLAERENASDLIGGVKLDDKDNVLRSVLLDLSQTASLEASIDVADRVLGDLKKVGKLHKRKVESAAFMVLKSPDIPSILVETAYISNPAEERKLKSSEYQDKLASAIRDGLQSYFRVNQLDNTLMAMSGEHIISRGDTLSDIAQHYQVSVQSLRQENSLQSDT
;
A
#
# COMPACT_ATOMS: atom_id res chain seq x y z
N ARG A 1 -3.38 -18.60 4.99
CA ARG A 1 -2.19 -18.63 5.88
C ARG A 1 -2.63 -18.31 7.30
N GLY A 2 -2.04 -18.97 8.33
CA GLY A 2 -2.34 -18.70 9.73
C GLY A 2 -1.75 -17.35 10.20
N ALA A 3 -2.15 -16.93 11.42
CA ALA A 3 -1.59 -15.73 12.03
C ALA A 3 -0.09 -15.89 12.34
N SER A 4 0.67 -14.82 12.19
CA SER A 4 2.12 -14.80 12.44
C SER A 4 2.46 -14.78 13.94
N SER A 5 1.53 -14.38 14.79
CA SER A 5 1.65 -14.38 16.24
C SER A 5 0.28 -14.55 16.93
N GLU A 6 0.26 -15.00 18.20
CA GLU A 6 -0.96 -15.08 19.02
C GLU A 6 -1.60 -13.70 19.21
N HIS A 7 -0.80 -12.64 19.32
CA HIS A 7 -1.28 -11.28 19.40
C HIS A 7 -2.02 -10.85 18.13
N ALA A 8 -1.45 -11.11 16.97
CA ALA A 8 -2.07 -10.82 15.68
C ALA A 8 -3.36 -11.63 15.48
N LYS A 9 -3.39 -12.88 15.94
CA LYS A 9 -4.60 -13.71 15.92
C LYS A 9 -5.70 -13.10 16.78
N TRP A 10 -5.39 -12.74 18.01
CA TRP A 10 -6.34 -12.13 18.94
C TRP A 10 -6.91 -10.80 18.42
N LEU A 11 -6.07 -9.95 17.83
CA LEU A 11 -6.51 -8.71 17.17
C LEU A 11 -7.48 -8.97 16.03
N ALA A 12 -7.14 -9.90 15.13
CA ALA A 12 -8.02 -10.27 14.03
C ALA A 12 -9.36 -10.83 14.50
N GLU A 13 -9.38 -11.64 15.57
CA GLU A 13 -10.61 -12.16 16.16
C GLU A 13 -11.50 -11.04 16.70
N ARG A 14 -10.91 -10.02 17.35
CA ARG A 14 -11.67 -8.86 17.86
C ARG A 14 -12.23 -8.00 16.73
N GLU A 15 -11.41 -7.66 15.74
CA GLU A 15 -11.85 -6.86 14.59
C GLU A 15 -12.92 -7.59 13.78
N ASN A 16 -12.73 -8.87 13.49
CA ASN A 16 -13.71 -9.67 12.79
C ASN A 16 -15.05 -9.79 13.56
N ALA A 17 -15.01 -9.82 14.89
CA ALA A 17 -16.22 -9.83 15.72
C ALA A 17 -16.99 -8.50 15.63
N SER A 18 -16.30 -7.38 15.48
CA SER A 18 -16.91 -6.06 15.27
C SER A 18 -17.56 -5.96 13.89
N ASP A 19 -16.92 -6.51 12.85
CA ASP A 19 -17.41 -6.51 11.47
C ASP A 19 -18.64 -7.40 11.24
N LEU A 20 -18.86 -8.43 12.06
CA LEU A 20 -20.03 -9.32 11.99
C LEU A 20 -21.37 -8.60 12.24
N ILE A 21 -21.34 -7.39 12.77
CA ILE A 21 -22.55 -6.57 13.00
C ILE A 21 -23.07 -5.93 11.71
N GLY A 22 -22.28 -5.92 10.61
CA GLY A 22 -22.63 -5.33 9.31
C GLY A 22 -22.34 -6.17 8.07
N GLY A 23 -21.96 -7.43 8.22
CA GLY A 23 -21.37 -8.23 7.15
C GLY A 23 -22.34 -8.81 6.12
N VAL A 24 -22.00 -8.66 4.84
CA VAL A 24 -22.64 -9.32 3.70
C VAL A 24 -22.02 -10.70 3.49
N LYS A 25 -22.84 -11.77 3.45
CA LYS A 25 -22.40 -13.13 3.09
C LYS A 25 -22.20 -13.19 1.57
N LEU A 26 -20.99 -13.50 1.13
CA LEU A 26 -20.71 -13.88 -0.25
C LEU A 26 -21.20 -15.32 -0.48
N ASP A 27 -22.13 -15.45 -1.42
CA ASP A 27 -22.75 -16.73 -1.79
C ASP A 27 -21.80 -17.56 -2.67
N ASP A 28 -21.63 -18.82 -2.29
CA ASP A 28 -20.69 -19.78 -2.86
C ASP A 28 -21.36 -20.52 -4.01
N LYS A 29 -21.01 -20.23 -5.28
CA LYS A 29 -21.31 -21.13 -6.41
C LYS A 29 -20.35 -21.03 -7.59
N ASP A 30 -19.71 -22.14 -7.81
CA ASP A 30 -19.15 -22.70 -9.04
C ASP A 30 -18.22 -21.89 -9.96
N ASN A 31 -16.93 -22.24 -9.86
CA ASN A 31 -16.08 -22.60 -11.02
C ASN A 31 -14.64 -22.82 -10.54
N VAL A 32 -14.10 -24.00 -10.73
CA VAL A 32 -12.70 -24.34 -10.35
C VAL A 32 -11.71 -23.34 -10.95
N LEU A 33 -11.89 -22.94 -12.22
CA LEU A 33 -11.03 -21.93 -12.85
C LEU A 33 -11.16 -20.55 -12.18
N ARG A 34 -12.40 -20.14 -11.85
CA ARG A 34 -12.64 -18.86 -11.16
C ARG A 34 -12.06 -18.86 -9.75
N SER A 35 -12.16 -19.98 -9.03
CA SER A 35 -11.55 -20.08 -7.69
C SER A 35 -10.02 -20.05 -7.74
N VAL A 36 -9.39 -20.68 -8.75
CA VAL A 36 -7.94 -20.63 -8.94
C VAL A 36 -7.47 -19.23 -9.30
N LEU A 37 -8.17 -18.53 -10.19
CA LEU A 37 -7.85 -17.13 -10.52
C LEU A 37 -8.02 -16.20 -9.31
N LEU A 38 -9.07 -16.41 -8.52
CA LEU A 38 -9.31 -15.65 -7.30
C LEU A 38 -8.22 -15.91 -6.25
N ASP A 39 -7.79 -17.17 -6.08
CA ASP A 39 -6.71 -17.54 -5.16
C ASP A 39 -5.35 -16.94 -5.57
N LEU A 40 -5.07 -16.92 -6.88
CA LEU A 40 -3.90 -16.25 -7.43
C LEU A 40 -3.95 -14.73 -7.19
N SER A 41 -5.09 -14.10 -7.45
CA SER A 41 -5.29 -12.67 -7.19
C SER A 41 -5.13 -12.32 -5.72
N GLN A 42 -5.72 -13.11 -4.82
CA GLN A 42 -5.55 -12.95 -3.37
C GLN A 42 -4.10 -13.12 -2.93
N THR A 43 -3.37 -14.05 -3.54
CA THR A 43 -1.95 -14.26 -3.22
C THR A 43 -1.11 -13.07 -3.63
N ALA A 44 -1.30 -12.55 -4.84
CA ALA A 44 -0.63 -11.36 -5.34
C ALA A 44 -0.97 -10.10 -4.50
N SER A 45 -2.25 -9.91 -4.16
CA SER A 45 -2.70 -8.83 -3.29
C SER A 45 -2.08 -8.91 -1.89
N LEU A 46 -1.93 -10.12 -1.34
CA LEU A 46 -1.27 -10.33 -0.04
C LEU A 46 0.21 -9.99 -0.08
N GLU A 47 0.93 -10.41 -1.11
CA GLU A 47 2.35 -10.09 -1.29
C GLU A 47 2.57 -8.58 -1.43
N ALA A 48 1.75 -7.91 -2.23
CA ALA A 48 1.74 -6.47 -2.36
C ALA A 48 1.43 -5.77 -1.02
N SER A 49 0.47 -6.29 -0.24
CA SER A 49 0.12 -5.78 1.09
C SER A 49 1.31 -5.84 2.06
N ILE A 50 2.07 -6.93 2.03
CA ILE A 50 3.27 -7.10 2.87
C ILE A 50 4.34 -6.07 2.48
N ASP A 51 4.60 -5.86 1.19
CA ASP A 51 5.58 -4.86 0.73
C ASP A 51 5.17 -3.43 1.13
N VAL A 52 3.90 -3.08 0.94
CA VAL A 52 3.34 -1.80 1.42
C VAL A 52 3.55 -1.64 2.93
N ALA A 53 3.19 -2.68 3.70
CA ALA A 53 3.28 -2.64 5.16
C ALA A 53 4.73 -2.50 5.65
N ASP A 54 5.68 -3.19 5.03
CA ASP A 54 7.11 -3.11 5.38
C ASP A 54 7.68 -1.71 5.13
N ARG A 55 7.29 -1.05 4.03
CA ARG A 55 7.69 0.33 3.73
C ARG A 55 7.11 1.31 4.73
N VAL A 56 5.81 1.23 4.99
CA VAL A 56 5.13 2.08 5.99
C VAL A 56 5.74 1.86 7.38
N LEU A 57 5.99 0.62 7.79
CA LEU A 57 6.64 0.31 9.07
C LEU A 57 8.06 0.89 9.15
N GLY A 58 8.81 0.86 8.04
CA GLY A 58 10.14 1.44 7.92
C GLY A 58 10.13 2.96 8.18
N ASP A 59 9.14 3.67 7.66
CA ASP A 59 9.00 5.11 7.87
C ASP A 59 8.42 5.46 9.25
N LEU A 60 7.46 4.69 9.75
CA LEU A 60 6.97 4.84 11.13
C LEU A 60 8.06 4.65 12.19
N LYS A 61 9.06 3.82 11.93
CA LYS A 61 10.24 3.64 12.80
C LYS A 61 11.01 4.96 13.02
N LYS A 62 10.98 5.87 12.06
CA LYS A 62 11.62 7.21 12.16
C LYS A 62 10.85 8.17 13.07
N VAL A 63 9.55 7.94 13.25
CA VAL A 63 8.68 8.78 14.09
C VAL A 63 8.82 8.47 15.58
N GLY A 64 9.06 7.19 15.92
CA GLY A 64 9.18 6.79 17.32
C GLY A 64 9.45 5.31 17.54
N LYS A 65 9.39 4.90 18.81
CA LYS A 65 9.60 3.51 19.20
C LYS A 65 8.40 2.68 18.74
N LEU A 66 8.66 1.66 17.95
CA LEU A 66 7.65 0.69 17.53
C LEU A 66 7.44 -0.37 18.60
N HIS A 67 6.18 -0.81 18.78
CA HIS A 67 5.83 -1.96 19.62
C HIS A 67 6.28 -3.28 18.97
N LYS A 68 6.14 -3.38 17.65
CA LYS A 68 6.62 -4.50 16.84
C LYS A 68 7.57 -3.99 15.77
N ARG A 69 8.60 -4.81 15.47
CA ARG A 69 9.63 -4.45 14.50
C ARG A 69 9.44 -5.11 13.14
N LYS A 70 8.42 -5.93 13.01
CA LYS A 70 8.07 -6.69 11.80
C LYS A 70 6.59 -6.57 11.54
N VAL A 71 6.22 -6.62 10.27
CA VAL A 71 4.84 -6.78 9.84
C VAL A 71 4.30 -8.11 10.38
N GLU A 72 3.11 -8.07 10.93
CA GLU A 72 2.37 -9.25 11.39
C GLU A 72 1.24 -9.55 10.42
N SER A 73 0.91 -10.82 10.26
CA SER A 73 -0.20 -11.28 9.42
C SER A 73 -1.23 -11.99 10.29
N ALA A 74 -2.51 -11.70 10.03
CA ALA A 74 -3.62 -12.43 10.64
C ALA A 74 -4.81 -12.45 9.68
N ALA A 75 -5.82 -13.25 9.99
CA ALA A 75 -6.99 -13.42 9.14
C ALA A 75 -8.03 -12.30 9.35
N PHE A 76 -7.63 -11.04 9.17
CA PHE A 76 -8.54 -9.90 9.21
C PHE A 76 -9.52 -9.96 8.04
N MET A 77 -10.82 -9.94 8.30
CA MET A 77 -11.84 -9.96 7.24
C MET A 77 -11.81 -8.66 6.41
N VAL A 78 -11.64 -7.52 7.07
CA VAL A 78 -11.56 -6.20 6.43
C VAL A 78 -10.39 -6.07 5.44
N LEU A 79 -9.34 -6.88 5.57
CA LEU A 79 -8.19 -6.89 4.67
C LEU A 79 -8.25 -7.95 3.56
N LYS A 80 -9.36 -8.69 3.45
CA LYS A 80 -9.51 -9.78 2.46
C LYS A 80 -10.03 -9.29 1.10
N SER A 81 -9.48 -8.20 0.57
CA SER A 81 -9.76 -7.84 -0.82
C SER A 81 -8.92 -8.69 -1.78
N PRO A 82 -9.52 -9.33 -2.80
CA PRO A 82 -8.76 -10.08 -3.79
C PRO A 82 -7.97 -9.15 -4.74
N ASP A 83 -8.42 -7.91 -4.92
CA ASP A 83 -7.95 -7.03 -6.00
C ASP A 83 -7.12 -5.85 -5.49
N ILE A 84 -7.15 -5.57 -4.18
CA ILE A 84 -6.56 -4.36 -3.60
C ILE A 84 -5.65 -4.74 -2.43
N PRO A 85 -4.35 -4.39 -2.48
CA PRO A 85 -3.47 -4.49 -1.33
C PRO A 85 -4.02 -3.72 -0.13
N SER A 86 -4.12 -4.37 1.01
CA SER A 86 -4.77 -3.81 2.19
C SER A 86 -3.93 -4.05 3.44
N ILE A 87 -3.76 -3.00 4.25
CA ILE A 87 -3.01 -3.05 5.51
C ILE A 87 -3.80 -2.41 6.65
N LEU A 88 -3.58 -2.89 7.86
CA LEU A 88 -4.01 -2.25 9.10
C LEU A 88 -2.79 -1.58 9.75
N VAL A 89 -2.89 -0.29 10.04
CA VAL A 89 -1.84 0.47 10.73
C VAL A 89 -2.28 0.81 12.13
N GLU A 90 -1.68 0.18 13.12
CA GLU A 90 -1.89 0.49 14.53
C GLU A 90 -0.87 1.54 14.98
N THR A 91 -1.33 2.74 15.26
CA THR A 91 -0.45 3.89 15.54
C THR A 91 0.01 3.94 17.00
N ALA A 92 -0.84 3.51 17.94
CA ALA A 92 -0.54 3.48 19.38
C ALA A 92 -1.67 2.79 20.16
N TYR A 93 -1.42 2.47 21.42
CA TYR A 93 -2.43 1.95 22.35
C TYR A 93 -3.07 3.09 23.14
N ILE A 94 -4.35 3.37 22.89
CA ILE A 94 -5.11 4.41 23.58
C ILE A 94 -5.25 4.13 25.10
N SER A 95 -5.13 2.85 25.51
CA SER A 95 -5.11 2.45 26.93
C SER A 95 -3.82 2.83 27.66
N ASN A 96 -2.77 3.24 26.92
CA ASN A 96 -1.54 3.75 27.49
C ASN A 96 -1.61 5.29 27.60
N PRO A 97 -1.65 5.89 28.82
CA PRO A 97 -1.82 7.34 28.97
C PRO A 97 -0.73 8.19 28.32
N ALA A 98 0.48 7.63 28.15
CA ALA A 98 1.57 8.36 27.50
C ALA A 98 1.38 8.39 25.96
N GLU A 99 0.91 7.30 25.39
CA GLU A 99 0.60 7.18 23.97
C GLU A 99 -0.68 7.95 23.61
N GLU A 100 -1.70 7.89 24.44
CA GLU A 100 -2.92 8.68 24.30
C GLU A 100 -2.60 10.19 24.24
N ARG A 101 -1.71 10.70 25.11
CA ARG A 101 -1.29 12.11 25.06
C ARG A 101 -0.58 12.46 23.75
N LYS A 102 0.26 11.56 23.22
CA LYS A 102 0.91 11.75 21.92
C LYS A 102 -0.11 11.78 20.78
N LEU A 103 -1.07 10.85 20.79
CA LEU A 103 -2.13 10.81 19.77
C LEU A 103 -3.03 12.05 19.76
N LYS A 104 -3.15 12.75 20.89
CA LYS A 104 -3.86 14.04 20.98
C LYS A 104 -3.07 15.24 20.45
N SER A 105 -1.78 15.08 20.19
CA SER A 105 -0.93 16.13 19.63
C SER A 105 -1.03 16.18 18.12
N SER A 106 -1.41 17.32 17.54
CA SER A 106 -1.46 17.52 16.08
C SER A 106 -0.10 17.29 15.44
N GLU A 107 0.97 17.77 16.05
CA GLU A 107 2.33 17.55 15.55
C GLU A 107 2.67 16.05 15.44
N TYR A 108 2.25 15.24 16.40
CA TYR A 108 2.48 13.79 16.35
C TYR A 108 1.60 13.11 15.31
N GLN A 109 0.34 13.55 15.17
CA GLN A 109 -0.56 13.07 14.12
C GLN A 109 0.00 13.38 12.72
N ASP A 110 0.52 14.58 12.48
CA ASP A 110 1.14 14.99 11.22
C ASP A 110 2.38 14.14 10.90
N LYS A 111 3.21 13.83 11.91
CA LYS A 111 4.37 12.95 11.75
C LYS A 111 3.96 11.53 11.36
N LEU A 112 2.93 10.99 12.01
CA LEU A 112 2.40 9.66 11.67
C LEU A 112 1.81 9.64 10.25
N ALA A 113 0.97 10.62 9.92
CA ALA A 113 0.37 10.74 8.60
C ALA A 113 1.41 10.87 7.49
N SER A 114 2.45 11.70 7.72
CA SER A 114 3.56 11.87 6.79
C SER A 114 4.34 10.57 6.59
N ALA A 115 4.65 9.84 7.66
CA ALA A 115 5.36 8.56 7.57
C ALA A 115 4.55 7.50 6.80
N ILE A 116 3.24 7.43 7.03
CA ILE A 116 2.34 6.52 6.27
C ILE A 116 2.33 6.91 4.80
N ARG A 117 2.14 8.20 4.49
CA ARG A 117 2.17 8.73 3.11
C ARG A 117 3.49 8.39 2.42
N ASP A 118 4.62 8.63 3.07
CA ASP A 118 5.94 8.43 2.48
C ASP A 118 6.22 6.95 2.19
N GLY A 119 5.79 6.05 3.08
CA GLY A 119 5.82 4.62 2.87
C GLY A 119 4.98 4.18 1.67
N LEU A 120 3.75 4.70 1.55
CA LEU A 120 2.88 4.45 0.40
C LEU A 120 3.48 5.00 -0.90
N GLN A 121 4.00 6.22 -0.90
CA GLN A 121 4.65 6.81 -2.08
C GLN A 121 5.87 5.99 -2.50
N SER A 122 6.66 5.51 -1.54
CA SER A 122 7.81 4.64 -1.80
C SER A 122 7.40 3.33 -2.50
N TYR A 123 6.26 2.75 -2.09
CA TYR A 123 5.73 1.56 -2.76
C TYR A 123 5.34 1.85 -4.21
N PHE A 124 4.54 2.89 -4.45
CA PHE A 124 4.05 3.22 -5.79
C PHE A 124 5.14 3.74 -6.73
N ARG A 125 6.25 4.29 -6.23
CA ARG A 125 7.40 4.63 -7.07
C ARG A 125 8.08 3.41 -7.70
N VAL A 126 8.10 2.30 -6.99
CA VAL A 126 8.72 1.05 -7.47
C VAL A 126 7.72 0.19 -8.24
N ASN A 127 6.47 0.19 -7.80
CA ASN A 127 5.37 -0.58 -8.38
C ASN A 127 4.41 0.36 -9.13
N GLN A 128 4.93 1.08 -10.11
CA GLN A 128 4.10 1.97 -10.93
C GLN A 128 3.08 1.14 -11.71
N LEU A 129 1.81 1.50 -11.54
CA LEU A 129 0.74 0.95 -12.37
C LEU A 129 0.66 1.80 -13.64
N ASP A 130 0.79 1.17 -14.80
CA ASP A 130 0.63 1.83 -16.09
C ASP A 130 -0.69 2.63 -16.13
N ASN A 131 -0.64 3.82 -16.71
CA ASN A 131 -1.78 4.74 -16.84
C ASN A 131 -2.32 5.36 -15.53
N THR A 132 -1.55 5.39 -14.43
CA THR A 132 -1.89 6.17 -13.25
C THR A 132 -1.29 7.58 -13.29
N LEU A 133 -1.91 8.54 -12.56
CA LEU A 133 -1.34 9.88 -12.40
C LEU A 133 0.08 9.86 -11.80
N MET A 134 0.41 8.87 -10.98
CA MET A 134 1.75 8.68 -10.44
C MET A 134 2.74 8.19 -11.50
N ALA A 135 2.32 7.31 -12.40
CA ALA A 135 3.14 6.93 -13.55
C ALA A 135 3.34 8.12 -14.52
N MET A 136 2.33 8.99 -14.62
CA MET A 136 2.39 10.20 -15.44
C MET A 136 3.22 11.33 -14.82
N SER A 137 3.37 11.36 -13.48
CA SER A 137 4.20 12.32 -12.75
C SER A 137 5.59 11.79 -12.40
N GLY A 138 5.90 10.54 -12.78
CA GLY A 138 7.16 9.88 -12.48
C GLY A 138 8.28 10.27 -13.44
N GLU A 139 9.50 10.22 -12.95
CA GLU A 139 10.69 10.34 -13.80
C GLU A 139 10.86 9.05 -14.61
N HIS A 140 10.94 9.19 -15.94
CA HIS A 140 11.32 8.08 -16.81
C HIS A 140 12.85 7.92 -16.80
N ILE A 141 13.32 6.74 -16.39
CA ILE A 141 14.75 6.41 -16.45
C ILE A 141 15.04 5.97 -17.89
N ILE A 142 15.71 6.84 -18.63
CA ILE A 142 16.04 6.60 -20.04
C ILE A 142 16.97 5.40 -20.18
N SER A 143 16.55 4.42 -20.95
CA SER A 143 17.32 3.24 -21.30
C SER A 143 17.87 3.34 -22.74
N ARG A 144 18.89 2.55 -23.03
CA ARG A 144 19.48 2.55 -24.38
C ARG A 144 18.45 2.04 -25.42
N GLY A 145 18.04 2.89 -26.29
CA GLY A 145 17.05 2.61 -27.36
C GLY A 145 15.74 3.39 -27.17
N ASP A 146 15.53 4.02 -26.02
CA ASP A 146 14.36 4.87 -25.82
C ASP A 146 14.44 6.11 -26.73
N THR A 147 13.28 6.48 -27.28
CA THR A 147 13.11 7.75 -27.99
C THR A 147 12.07 8.61 -27.27
N LEU A 148 12.16 9.93 -27.42
CA LEU A 148 11.15 10.84 -26.86
C LEU A 148 9.74 10.52 -27.39
N SER A 149 9.61 9.98 -28.59
CA SER A 149 8.34 9.58 -29.18
C SER A 149 7.77 8.35 -28.49
N ASP A 150 8.60 7.34 -28.20
CA ASP A 150 8.19 6.13 -27.54
C ASP A 150 7.80 6.43 -26.07
N ILE A 151 8.59 7.26 -25.39
CA ILE A 151 8.30 7.72 -24.03
C ILE A 151 6.98 8.50 -24.00
N ALA A 152 6.79 9.45 -24.94
CA ALA A 152 5.56 10.23 -25.03
C ALA A 152 4.33 9.34 -25.29
N GLN A 153 4.46 8.35 -26.15
CA GLN A 153 3.41 7.37 -26.42
C GLN A 153 3.10 6.50 -25.18
N HIS A 154 4.13 6.04 -24.50
CA HIS A 154 3.99 5.21 -23.28
C HIS A 154 3.22 5.97 -22.18
N TYR A 155 3.56 7.24 -21.94
CA TYR A 155 2.90 8.07 -20.93
C TYR A 155 1.68 8.84 -21.45
N GLN A 156 1.25 8.62 -22.69
CA GLN A 156 0.10 9.29 -23.33
C GLN A 156 0.16 10.82 -23.26
N VAL A 157 1.36 11.38 -23.39
CA VAL A 157 1.63 12.81 -23.44
C VAL A 157 2.18 13.20 -24.81
N SER A 158 2.18 14.49 -25.14
CA SER A 158 2.82 14.95 -26.37
C SER A 158 4.34 15.04 -26.20
N VAL A 159 5.10 14.76 -27.27
CA VAL A 159 6.54 14.98 -27.29
C VAL A 159 6.90 16.44 -26.95
N GLN A 160 6.03 17.37 -27.37
CA GLN A 160 6.21 18.79 -27.08
C GLN A 160 6.07 19.08 -25.57
N SER A 161 5.11 18.47 -24.91
CA SER A 161 4.95 18.58 -23.45
C SER A 161 6.15 18.00 -22.70
N LEU A 162 6.65 16.82 -23.13
CA LEU A 162 7.86 16.22 -22.57
C LEU A 162 9.08 17.13 -22.70
N ARG A 163 9.28 17.72 -23.87
CA ARG A 163 10.38 18.67 -24.11
C ARG A 163 10.27 19.91 -23.22
N GLN A 164 9.07 20.47 -23.12
CA GLN A 164 8.83 21.70 -22.37
C GLN A 164 9.07 21.50 -20.88
N GLU A 165 8.56 20.39 -20.32
CA GLU A 165 8.71 20.06 -18.90
C GLU A 165 10.17 19.73 -18.52
N ASN A 166 10.91 19.10 -19.42
CA ASN A 166 12.30 18.71 -19.19
C ASN A 166 13.33 19.70 -19.77
N SER A 167 12.89 20.85 -20.29
CA SER A 167 13.76 21.89 -20.87
C SER A 167 14.68 21.36 -21.99
N LEU A 168 14.21 20.38 -22.79
CA LEU A 168 14.98 19.77 -23.87
C LEU A 168 14.92 20.63 -25.11
N GLN A 169 16.10 20.98 -25.70
CA GLN A 169 16.21 21.79 -26.88
C GLN A 169 16.27 20.97 -28.18
N SER A 170 16.53 19.67 -28.11
CA SER A 170 16.60 18.76 -29.27
C SER A 170 16.17 17.36 -28.94
N ASP A 171 16.00 16.49 -29.93
CA ASP A 171 15.62 15.07 -29.79
C ASP A 171 16.81 14.14 -29.51
N THR A 172 18.01 14.69 -29.37
CA THR A 172 19.26 13.96 -29.11
C THR A 172 19.92 14.43 -27.83
#